data_a1cce7c64d4ecd4e76c687f81fdb2524
#
_entry.id   a1cce7c64d4ecd4e76c687f81fdb2524
#
_cell.length_a   1.000
_cell.length_b   1.000
_cell.length_c   1.000
_cell.angle_alpha   90.00
_cell.angle_beta   90.00
_cell.angle_gamma   90.00
#
_symmetry.space_group_name_H-M   'P 1'
#
loop_
_entity.id
_entity.type
_entity.pdbx_description
1 polymer ?
#
loop_
_entity_poly.entity_id
_entity_poly.type
_entity_poly.pdbx_seq_one_letter_code
_entity_poly.pdbx_strand_id
1 'polypeptide(L)'
;MMKTKLCTLALGAFFVPAAIFAGCGGVPGDAVATVDGTSISKSDFDHWMTVAAKSGGQSGAAAPKPPGFADCIKQKRKTTPAPAKGQPKVTDSQLKTQCKQEYNSLRDQVMQLLVSFEWIEGEAKAKNLKVSDKEVKASFDKQKKQAFPKAADFDKFLKDSGQTEGDILKRVRLDTLSNKIRDKVTKGKDKVTDAQIAAFYNKNKARFAQPERRDLRIVLTKDKAKAEKAKKAIEGGQSFESVAKKYSIDQASKAQGGKLPAVAKGQQEKALDTAIFAAKKGQLTGPVKTQFGYYVFEVTKINKATQQTLDQAKATIKQTLASQNQQKALDSFVKSFRKRWKAKTECRDAYRTQDCKNAPKATPTPTATAPATQVQPTATATPKN
;
A
#
# COMPACT_ATOMS: atom_id res chain seq x y z
N MET A 1 54.73 73.66 29.86
CA MET A 1 55.88 72.83 29.35
C MET A 1 55.87 71.54 30.16
N MET A 2 55.34 70.49 29.67
CA MET A 2 55.80 69.11 30.01
C MET A 2 54.99 68.14 29.15
N LYS A 3 55.64 67.43 28.28
CA LYS A 3 55.03 66.48 27.33
C LYS A 3 54.78 65.15 28.03
N THR A 4 53.56 64.71 28.13
CA THR A 4 53.23 63.38 28.64
C THR A 4 53.01 62.47 27.44
N LYS A 5 53.80 61.42 27.33
CA LYS A 5 53.73 60.39 26.28
C LYS A 5 52.63 59.40 26.66
N LEU A 6 51.65 59.27 25.81
CA LEU A 6 50.59 58.20 25.88
C LEU A 6 51.22 56.94 25.29
N CYS A 7 51.21 55.86 26.08
CA CYS A 7 51.52 54.49 25.65
C CYS A 7 50.24 53.87 25.08
N THR A 8 50.22 53.62 23.78
CA THR A 8 49.14 52.88 23.11
C THR A 8 49.49 51.40 23.22
N LEU A 9 48.62 50.67 23.99
CA LEU A 9 48.59 49.21 23.96
C LEU A 9 47.86 48.77 22.66
N ALA A 10 48.60 48.09 21.79
CA ALA A 10 48.02 47.40 20.63
C ALA A 10 47.44 46.05 21.10
N LEU A 11 46.11 45.95 21.12
CA LEU A 11 45.42 44.67 21.21
C LEU A 11 45.57 43.94 19.88
N GLY A 12 46.41 42.92 19.84
CA GLY A 12 46.51 41.98 18.74
C GLY A 12 45.25 41.10 18.63
N ALA A 13 44.42 41.42 17.67
CA ALA A 13 43.33 40.51 17.27
C ALA A 13 43.94 39.32 16.54
N PHE A 14 43.99 38.18 17.21
CA PHE A 14 44.24 36.90 16.55
C PHE A 14 43.04 36.58 15.65
N PHE A 15 43.11 36.91 14.36
CA PHE A 15 42.26 36.36 13.32
C PHE A 15 42.71 34.90 13.10
N VAL A 16 41.97 33.95 13.68
CA VAL A 16 42.04 32.57 13.25
C VAL A 16 41.35 32.52 11.88
N PRO A 17 42.03 32.26 10.78
CA PRO A 17 41.36 32.02 9.52
C PRO A 17 40.55 30.73 9.69
N ALA A 18 39.20 30.84 9.74
CA ALA A 18 38.34 29.72 9.47
C ALA A 18 38.69 29.28 8.05
N ALA A 19 39.54 28.27 7.94
CA ALA A 19 39.79 27.58 6.69
C ALA A 19 38.44 26.96 6.27
N ILE A 20 37.71 27.68 5.43
CA ILE A 20 36.62 27.14 4.64
C ILE A 20 37.31 26.14 3.71
N PHE A 21 37.41 24.90 4.14
CA PHE A 21 37.67 23.79 3.24
C PHE A 21 36.46 23.71 2.28
N ALA A 22 36.53 24.50 1.20
CA ALA A 22 35.83 24.21 -0.03
C ALA A 22 36.47 22.94 -0.60
N GLY A 23 36.24 21.82 0.08
CA GLY A 23 36.63 20.49 -0.38
C GLY A 23 35.83 20.18 -1.65
N CYS A 24 36.56 19.89 -2.71
CA CYS A 24 36.01 19.25 -3.93
C CYS A 24 34.96 18.22 -3.54
N GLY A 25 33.70 18.42 -3.98
CA GLY A 25 32.54 17.69 -3.56
C GLY A 25 32.62 16.18 -3.82
N GLY A 26 33.05 15.44 -2.82
CA GLY A 26 33.11 14.00 -2.81
C GLY A 26 32.62 13.45 -1.47
N VAL A 27 32.07 12.24 -1.46
CA VAL A 27 31.70 11.52 -0.23
C VAL A 27 32.99 11.21 0.58
N PRO A 28 33.07 11.57 1.89
CA PRO A 28 34.23 11.31 2.74
C PRO A 28 34.70 9.85 2.72
N GLY A 29 35.98 9.58 2.98
CA GLY A 29 36.62 8.27 2.82
C GLY A 29 35.97 7.11 3.59
N ASP A 30 35.37 7.38 4.74
CA ASP A 30 34.68 6.44 5.63
C ASP A 30 33.15 6.39 5.44
N ALA A 31 32.60 7.20 4.51
CA ALA A 31 31.17 7.26 4.23
C ALA A 31 30.81 6.57 2.92
N VAL A 32 29.63 6.01 2.83
CA VAL A 32 29.02 5.44 1.62
C VAL A 32 28.18 6.47 0.86
N ALA A 33 27.64 7.46 1.57
CA ALA A 33 26.89 8.57 1.00
C ALA A 33 26.91 9.79 1.94
N THR A 34 26.51 10.95 1.42
CA THR A 34 26.20 12.15 2.22
C THR A 34 24.82 12.67 1.86
N VAL A 35 24.08 13.18 2.84
CA VAL A 35 22.78 13.81 2.66
C VAL A 35 22.83 15.19 3.30
N ASP A 36 22.76 16.25 2.49
CA ASP A 36 22.86 17.65 2.96
C ASP A 36 24.06 17.88 3.91
N GLY A 37 25.20 17.26 3.59
CA GLY A 37 26.44 17.31 4.39
C GLY A 37 26.54 16.29 5.52
N THR A 38 25.46 15.60 5.90
CA THR A 38 25.49 14.51 6.89
C THR A 38 25.99 13.23 6.25
N SER A 39 27.04 12.61 6.81
CA SER A 39 27.62 11.36 6.30
C SER A 39 26.85 10.14 6.77
N ILE A 40 26.60 9.23 5.85
CA ILE A 40 26.19 7.84 6.14
C ILE A 40 27.47 7.01 6.17
N SER A 41 27.82 6.48 7.34
CA SER A 41 29.09 5.78 7.51
C SER A 41 29.07 4.39 6.86
N LYS A 42 30.26 3.90 6.50
CA LYS A 42 30.41 2.53 6.03
C LYS A 42 30.08 1.52 7.15
N SER A 43 30.37 1.84 8.41
CA SER A 43 30.03 0.98 9.55
C SER A 43 28.51 0.81 9.72
N ASP A 44 27.74 1.90 9.60
CA ASP A 44 26.26 1.81 9.63
C ASP A 44 25.76 0.98 8.46
N PHE A 45 26.30 1.20 7.27
CA PHE A 45 25.94 0.40 6.10
C PHE A 45 26.20 -1.10 6.32
N ASP A 46 27.39 -1.48 6.80
CA ASP A 46 27.77 -2.88 7.04
C ASP A 46 26.91 -3.52 8.15
N HIS A 47 26.56 -2.75 9.18
CA HIS A 47 25.63 -3.17 10.23
C HIS A 47 24.25 -3.49 9.62
N TRP A 48 23.67 -2.55 8.88
CA TRP A 48 22.35 -2.76 8.29
C TRP A 48 22.33 -3.81 7.18
N MET A 49 23.45 -4.03 6.47
CA MET A 49 23.60 -5.19 5.57
C MET A 49 23.49 -6.51 6.33
N THR A 50 24.07 -6.59 7.52
CA THR A 50 23.98 -7.77 8.39
C THR A 50 22.56 -7.99 8.89
N VAL A 51 21.89 -6.92 9.32
CA VAL A 51 20.46 -6.96 9.74
C VAL A 51 19.57 -7.40 8.58
N ALA A 52 19.75 -6.83 7.39
CA ALA A 52 18.96 -7.16 6.21
C ALA A 52 19.15 -8.63 5.78
N ALA A 53 20.38 -9.14 5.81
CA ALA A 53 20.67 -10.54 5.48
C ALA A 53 19.99 -11.51 6.45
N LYS A 54 20.01 -11.22 7.76
CA LYS A 54 19.34 -12.04 8.77
C LYS A 54 17.82 -12.01 8.65
N SER A 55 17.24 -10.86 8.27
CA SER A 55 15.78 -10.70 8.08
C SER A 55 15.24 -11.41 6.84
N GLY A 56 16.08 -11.72 5.87
CA GLY A 56 15.72 -12.40 4.61
C GLY A 56 15.38 -13.90 4.72
N GLY A 57 15.19 -14.44 5.92
CA GLY A 57 14.61 -15.77 6.14
C GLY A 57 15.61 -16.94 6.13
N GLN A 58 16.89 -16.72 5.92
CA GLN A 58 17.91 -17.73 6.15
C GLN A 58 18.61 -17.47 7.48
N SER A 59 18.10 -18.07 8.54
CA SER A 59 18.71 -17.98 9.88
C SER A 59 20.20 -18.29 9.80
N GLY A 60 21.05 -17.30 10.11
CA GLY A 60 22.51 -17.43 10.11
C GLY A 60 23.20 -17.05 8.79
N ALA A 61 22.51 -16.54 7.77
CA ALA A 61 23.14 -16.07 6.56
C ALA A 61 23.94 -14.79 6.82
N ALA A 62 25.23 -14.83 6.54
CA ALA A 62 26.05 -13.62 6.49
C ALA A 62 25.78 -12.86 5.19
N ALA A 63 25.78 -11.51 5.26
CA ALA A 63 25.67 -10.69 4.07
C ALA A 63 26.78 -11.04 3.06
N PRO A 64 26.46 -11.22 1.76
CA PRO A 64 27.49 -11.48 0.76
C PRO A 64 28.51 -10.33 0.72
N LYS A 65 29.82 -10.64 0.73
CA LYS A 65 30.89 -9.64 0.74
C LYS A 65 31.66 -9.60 -0.57
N PRO A 66 31.67 -8.46 -1.29
CA PRO A 66 32.53 -8.29 -2.47
C PRO A 66 34.02 -8.21 -2.07
N PRO A 67 34.96 -8.45 -3.03
CA PRO A 67 34.70 -8.79 -4.43
C PRO A 67 34.55 -10.28 -4.70
N GLY A 68 34.97 -11.15 -3.78
CA GLY A 68 35.07 -12.60 -3.99
C GLY A 68 33.80 -13.38 -3.70
N PHE A 69 32.98 -12.94 -2.73
CA PHE A 69 31.76 -13.63 -2.26
C PHE A 69 31.99 -15.04 -1.70
N ALA A 70 33.18 -15.32 -1.16
CA ALA A 70 33.60 -16.68 -0.80
C ALA A 70 32.64 -17.38 0.18
N ASP A 71 32.22 -16.69 1.25
CA ASP A 71 31.31 -17.25 2.25
C ASP A 71 29.92 -17.53 1.66
N CYS A 72 29.41 -16.64 0.82
CA CYS A 72 28.14 -16.83 0.13
C CYS A 72 28.20 -18.04 -0.80
N ILE A 73 29.26 -18.16 -1.61
CA ILE A 73 29.48 -19.31 -2.52
C ILE A 73 29.52 -20.61 -1.73
N LYS A 74 30.29 -20.63 -0.62
CA LYS A 74 30.40 -21.78 0.28
C LYS A 74 29.06 -22.20 0.86
N GLN A 75 28.25 -21.21 1.28
CA GLN A 75 26.91 -21.47 1.83
C GLN A 75 25.97 -22.00 0.74
N LYS A 76 25.92 -21.36 -0.44
CA LYS A 76 25.07 -21.80 -1.55
C LYS A 76 25.42 -23.22 -2.01
N ARG A 77 26.69 -23.61 -2.03
CA ARG A 77 27.09 -25.00 -2.31
C ARG A 77 26.50 -26.01 -1.35
N LYS A 78 26.41 -25.67 -0.07
CA LYS A 78 25.83 -26.57 0.95
C LYS A 78 24.32 -26.73 0.77
N THR A 79 23.65 -25.70 0.28
CA THR A 79 22.18 -25.67 0.17
C THR A 79 21.69 -26.00 -1.26
N THR A 80 22.58 -26.03 -2.26
CA THR A 80 22.21 -26.41 -3.63
C THR A 80 22.03 -27.92 -3.72
N PRO A 81 20.85 -28.42 -4.13
CA PRO A 81 20.61 -29.83 -4.31
C PRO A 81 21.58 -30.46 -5.32
N ALA A 82 21.87 -31.75 -5.17
CA ALA A 82 22.62 -32.47 -6.19
C ALA A 82 21.87 -32.42 -7.53
N PRO A 83 22.58 -32.25 -8.65
CA PRO A 83 21.93 -32.18 -9.97
C PRO A 83 21.24 -33.52 -10.29
N ALA A 84 20.13 -33.44 -11.01
CA ALA A 84 19.47 -34.64 -11.54
C ALA A 84 20.41 -35.37 -12.49
N LYS A 85 20.19 -36.68 -12.66
CA LYS A 85 21.03 -37.53 -13.52
C LYS A 85 21.12 -36.96 -14.97
N GLY A 86 22.33 -36.63 -15.40
CA GLY A 86 22.58 -36.02 -16.72
C GLY A 86 22.58 -34.48 -16.76
N GLN A 87 22.31 -33.80 -15.65
CA GLN A 87 22.42 -32.33 -15.61
C GLN A 87 23.80 -31.86 -15.10
N PRO A 88 24.35 -30.76 -15.65
CA PRO A 88 25.64 -30.23 -15.22
C PRO A 88 25.54 -29.66 -13.79
N LYS A 89 26.62 -29.82 -13.02
CA LYS A 89 26.74 -29.21 -11.68
C LYS A 89 26.79 -27.68 -11.80
N VAL A 90 26.16 -27.00 -10.83
CA VAL A 90 26.25 -25.53 -10.73
C VAL A 90 27.71 -25.14 -10.49
N THR A 91 28.23 -24.24 -11.33
CA THR A 91 29.63 -23.78 -11.27
C THR A 91 29.80 -22.66 -10.23
N ASP A 92 31.04 -22.44 -9.79
CA ASP A 92 31.38 -21.32 -8.91
C ASP A 92 31.11 -19.96 -9.55
N SER A 93 31.28 -19.84 -10.84
CA SER A 93 30.96 -18.63 -11.59
C SER A 93 29.46 -18.30 -11.52
N GLN A 94 28.60 -19.30 -11.64
CA GLN A 94 27.15 -19.16 -11.51
C GLN A 94 26.77 -18.79 -10.06
N LEU A 95 27.34 -19.45 -9.05
CA LEU A 95 27.11 -19.12 -7.65
C LEU A 95 27.61 -17.71 -7.30
N LYS A 96 28.78 -17.31 -7.83
CA LYS A 96 29.30 -15.95 -7.68
C LYS A 96 28.36 -14.88 -8.26
N THR A 97 27.78 -15.19 -9.43
CA THR A 97 26.80 -14.29 -10.07
C THR A 97 25.54 -14.13 -9.20
N GLN A 98 25.04 -15.23 -8.64
CA GLN A 98 23.89 -15.18 -7.70
C GLN A 98 24.21 -14.38 -6.45
N CYS A 99 25.38 -14.62 -5.84
CA CYS A 99 25.82 -13.87 -4.64
C CYS A 99 26.00 -12.38 -4.93
N LYS A 100 26.48 -12.01 -6.12
CA LYS A 100 26.58 -10.62 -6.57
C LYS A 100 25.19 -9.98 -6.74
N GLN A 101 24.23 -10.68 -7.30
CA GLN A 101 22.85 -10.19 -7.43
C GLN A 101 22.19 -9.97 -6.06
N GLU A 102 22.38 -10.93 -5.16
CA GLU A 102 21.88 -10.86 -3.78
C GLU A 102 22.50 -9.68 -3.02
N TYR A 103 23.84 -9.51 -3.11
CA TYR A 103 24.51 -8.34 -2.56
C TYR A 103 23.95 -7.03 -3.11
N ASN A 104 23.78 -6.91 -4.42
CA ASN A 104 23.26 -5.70 -5.04
C ASN A 104 21.84 -5.38 -4.56
N SER A 105 20.98 -6.39 -4.45
CA SER A 105 19.61 -6.21 -3.94
C SER A 105 19.61 -5.74 -2.47
N LEU A 106 20.40 -6.38 -1.62
CA LEU A 106 20.53 -5.98 -0.21
C LEU A 106 21.14 -4.58 -0.08
N ARG A 107 22.24 -4.30 -0.84
CA ARG A 107 22.87 -2.97 -0.87
C ARG A 107 21.85 -1.89 -1.21
N ASP A 108 21.07 -2.09 -2.26
CA ASP A 108 20.10 -1.09 -2.71
C ASP A 108 19.00 -0.84 -1.65
N GLN A 109 18.53 -1.92 -1.00
CA GLN A 109 17.57 -1.83 0.10
C GLN A 109 18.15 -1.09 1.32
N VAL A 110 19.36 -1.43 1.72
CA VAL A 110 20.04 -0.80 2.87
C VAL A 110 20.36 0.66 2.58
N MET A 111 20.86 0.97 1.38
CA MET A 111 21.10 2.36 0.98
C MET A 111 19.80 3.18 0.98
N GLN A 112 18.71 2.63 0.44
CA GLN A 112 17.41 3.29 0.47
C GLN A 112 16.94 3.54 1.90
N LEU A 113 17.10 2.57 2.79
CA LEU A 113 16.77 2.71 4.21
C LEU A 113 17.56 3.85 4.87
N LEU A 114 18.89 3.82 4.78
CA LEU A 114 19.78 4.79 5.43
C LEU A 114 19.59 6.21 4.86
N VAL A 115 19.49 6.33 3.55
CA VAL A 115 19.18 7.61 2.89
C VAL A 115 17.82 8.15 3.35
N SER A 116 16.80 7.29 3.48
CA SER A 116 15.48 7.71 3.95
C SER A 116 15.50 8.21 5.40
N PHE A 117 16.35 7.64 6.25
CA PHE A 117 16.54 8.09 7.62
C PHE A 117 17.02 9.54 7.65
N GLU A 118 18.09 9.84 6.90
CA GLU A 118 18.64 11.20 6.82
C GLU A 118 17.67 12.19 6.17
N TRP A 119 16.90 11.75 5.18
CA TRP A 119 15.86 12.59 4.57
C TRP A 119 14.76 12.99 5.55
N ILE A 120 14.30 12.04 6.39
CA ILE A 120 13.24 12.29 7.39
C ILE A 120 13.77 13.24 8.48
N GLU A 121 14.98 13.00 8.98
CA GLU A 121 15.61 13.87 10.00
C GLU A 121 15.84 15.28 9.45
N GLY A 122 16.38 15.38 8.25
CA GLY A 122 16.61 16.66 7.57
C GLY A 122 15.30 17.43 7.30
N GLU A 123 14.25 16.74 6.87
CA GLU A 123 12.94 17.36 6.65
C GLU A 123 12.29 17.83 7.95
N ALA A 124 12.41 17.02 9.01
CA ALA A 124 11.92 17.40 10.34
C ALA A 124 12.64 18.67 10.83
N LYS A 125 13.98 18.72 10.68
CA LYS A 125 14.79 19.90 11.00
C LYS A 125 14.35 21.13 10.18
N ALA A 126 14.19 20.97 8.86
CA ALA A 126 13.75 22.05 7.95
C ALA A 126 12.34 22.57 8.30
N LYS A 127 11.50 21.74 8.91
CA LYS A 127 10.14 22.11 9.35
C LYS A 127 10.08 22.51 10.82
N ASN A 128 11.20 22.59 11.54
CA ASN A 128 11.26 22.84 13.00
C ASN A 128 10.41 21.84 13.81
N LEU A 129 10.43 20.57 13.41
CA LEU A 129 9.79 19.48 14.14
C LEU A 129 10.82 18.75 15.00
N LYS A 130 10.48 18.54 16.27
CA LYS A 130 11.35 17.87 17.24
C LYS A 130 10.58 16.72 17.88
N VAL A 131 11.31 15.69 18.27
CA VAL A 131 10.85 14.57 19.08
C VAL A 131 11.83 14.39 20.21
N SER A 132 11.35 14.44 21.45
CA SER A 132 12.19 14.25 22.63
C SER A 132 12.53 12.77 22.86
N ASP A 133 13.62 12.49 23.54
CA ASP A 133 14.00 11.12 23.92
C ASP A 133 12.94 10.48 24.82
N LYS A 134 12.26 11.28 25.66
CA LYS A 134 11.14 10.82 26.48
C LYS A 134 9.95 10.33 25.63
N GLU A 135 9.59 11.08 24.56
CA GLU A 135 8.54 10.64 23.62
C GLU A 135 8.93 9.32 22.92
N VAL A 136 10.19 9.23 22.44
CA VAL A 136 10.70 8.03 21.77
C VAL A 136 10.65 6.84 22.70
N LYS A 137 11.18 7.00 23.94
CA LYS A 137 11.21 5.92 24.91
C LYS A 137 9.79 5.48 25.31
N ALA A 138 8.88 6.40 25.55
CA ALA A 138 7.49 6.07 25.90
C ALA A 138 6.79 5.29 24.75
N SER A 139 7.01 5.70 23.50
CA SER A 139 6.47 5.00 22.33
C SER A 139 7.09 3.61 22.16
N PHE A 140 8.40 3.50 22.33
CA PHE A 140 9.14 2.26 22.29
C PHE A 140 8.65 1.28 23.37
N ASP A 141 8.59 1.71 24.65
CA ASP A 141 8.17 0.86 25.76
C ASP A 141 6.74 0.33 25.54
N LYS A 142 5.85 1.17 25.00
CA LYS A 142 4.49 0.76 24.64
C LYS A 142 4.49 -0.31 23.53
N GLN A 143 5.23 -0.10 22.44
CA GLN A 143 5.33 -1.04 21.34
C GLN A 143 6.00 -2.36 21.77
N LYS A 144 7.10 -2.27 22.55
CA LYS A 144 7.82 -3.41 23.11
C LYS A 144 6.89 -4.30 23.95
N LYS A 145 6.13 -3.67 24.87
CA LYS A 145 5.17 -4.40 25.71
C LYS A 145 4.05 -5.07 24.91
N GLN A 146 3.60 -4.46 23.82
CA GLN A 146 2.55 -5.02 22.96
C GLN A 146 3.07 -6.17 22.11
N ALA A 147 4.27 -6.05 21.53
CA ALA A 147 4.84 -7.04 20.63
C ALA A 147 5.54 -8.19 21.37
N PHE A 148 6.12 -7.90 22.54
CA PHE A 148 6.91 -8.84 23.34
C PHE A 148 6.44 -8.82 24.79
N PRO A 149 5.37 -9.58 25.15
CA PRO A 149 4.88 -9.65 26.53
C PRO A 149 5.91 -10.16 27.54
N LYS A 150 6.86 -10.99 27.09
CA LYS A 150 7.98 -11.50 27.89
C LYS A 150 9.28 -10.81 27.45
N ALA A 151 10.07 -10.34 28.41
CA ALA A 151 11.36 -9.69 28.12
C ALA A 151 12.31 -10.58 27.31
N ALA A 152 12.37 -11.89 27.64
CA ALA A 152 13.22 -12.86 26.95
C ALA A 152 12.90 -12.99 25.44
N ASP A 153 11.65 -12.75 25.03
CA ASP A 153 11.26 -12.79 23.61
C ASP A 153 11.85 -11.60 22.84
N PHE A 154 11.95 -10.44 23.49
CA PHE A 154 12.59 -9.27 22.91
C PHE A 154 14.10 -9.47 22.76
N ASP A 155 14.76 -9.99 23.79
CA ASP A 155 16.21 -10.29 23.76
C ASP A 155 16.52 -11.32 22.67
N LYS A 156 15.68 -12.35 22.55
CA LYS A 156 15.79 -13.33 21.46
C LYS A 156 15.61 -12.67 20.10
N PHE A 157 14.63 -11.80 19.94
CA PHE A 157 14.40 -11.06 18.70
C PHE A 157 15.63 -10.22 18.30
N LEU A 158 16.23 -9.48 19.22
CA LEU A 158 17.44 -8.69 18.95
C LEU A 158 18.60 -9.59 18.48
N LYS A 159 18.82 -10.71 19.16
CA LYS A 159 19.87 -11.68 18.81
C LYS A 159 19.64 -12.27 17.41
N ASP A 160 18.43 -12.72 17.13
CA ASP A 160 18.09 -13.39 15.87
C ASP A 160 18.12 -12.43 14.69
N SER A 161 17.58 -11.21 14.87
CA SER A 161 17.56 -10.16 13.83
C SER A 161 18.91 -9.46 13.65
N GLY A 162 19.80 -9.49 14.64
CA GLY A 162 21.03 -8.72 14.67
C GLY A 162 20.83 -7.21 14.87
N GLN A 163 19.62 -6.80 15.23
CA GLN A 163 19.31 -5.42 15.59
C GLN A 163 19.73 -5.14 17.04
N THR A 164 20.00 -3.88 17.35
CA THR A 164 20.19 -3.36 18.69
C THR A 164 18.93 -2.63 19.17
N GLU A 165 18.81 -2.44 20.47
CA GLU A 165 17.73 -1.57 21.01
C GLU A 165 17.84 -0.15 20.44
N GLY A 166 19.08 0.35 20.20
CA GLY A 166 19.34 1.64 19.56
C GLY A 166 18.74 1.74 18.14
N ASP A 167 18.83 0.67 17.36
CA ASP A 167 18.22 0.63 16.02
C ASP A 167 16.70 0.75 16.10
N ILE A 168 16.09 0.08 17.06
CA ILE A 168 14.64 0.16 17.28
C ILE A 168 14.24 1.56 17.74
N LEU A 169 14.98 2.14 18.70
CA LEU A 169 14.75 3.52 19.16
C LEU A 169 14.90 4.54 18.02
N LYS A 170 15.91 4.38 17.14
CA LYS A 170 16.08 5.23 15.95
C LYS A 170 14.86 5.11 15.03
N ARG A 171 14.37 3.90 14.76
CA ARG A 171 13.15 3.70 13.96
C ARG A 171 11.93 4.35 14.60
N VAL A 172 11.70 4.16 15.89
CA VAL A 172 10.57 4.79 16.62
C VAL A 172 10.65 6.32 16.53
N ARG A 173 11.85 6.90 16.62
CA ARG A 173 12.07 8.34 16.44
C ARG A 173 11.66 8.79 15.04
N LEU A 174 12.12 8.09 14.00
CA LEU A 174 11.83 8.40 12.60
C LEU A 174 10.36 8.26 12.27
N ASP A 175 9.69 7.23 12.80
CA ASP A 175 8.24 7.05 12.66
C ASP A 175 7.47 8.21 13.30
N THR A 176 7.90 8.63 14.49
CA THR A 176 7.29 9.76 15.20
C THR A 176 7.50 11.07 14.43
N LEU A 177 8.71 11.31 13.90
CA LEU A 177 9.00 12.46 13.04
C LEU A 177 8.16 12.42 11.75
N SER A 178 8.05 11.26 11.10
CA SER A 178 7.25 11.07 9.89
C SER A 178 5.77 11.39 10.13
N ASN A 179 5.22 10.97 11.27
CA ASN A 179 3.86 11.31 11.66
C ASN A 179 3.69 12.82 11.88
N LYS A 180 4.62 13.47 12.61
CA LYS A 180 4.61 14.93 12.79
C LYS A 180 4.73 15.70 11.46
N ILE A 181 5.53 15.20 10.51
CA ILE A 181 5.64 15.77 9.15
C ILE A 181 4.30 15.61 8.43
N ARG A 182 3.68 14.42 8.46
CA ARG A 182 2.37 14.15 7.85
C ARG A 182 1.32 15.10 8.42
N ASP A 183 1.23 15.19 9.75
CA ASP A 183 0.25 16.06 10.42
C ASP A 183 0.44 17.52 10.01
N LYS A 184 1.67 18.00 9.93
CA LYS A 184 1.97 19.36 9.46
C LYS A 184 1.57 19.59 8.00
N VAL A 185 1.77 18.60 7.14
CA VAL A 185 1.43 18.66 5.70
C VAL A 185 -0.08 18.63 5.48
N THR A 186 -0.80 17.86 6.30
CA THR A 186 -2.26 17.68 6.17
C THR A 186 -3.07 18.68 7.00
N LYS A 187 -2.42 19.45 7.88
CA LYS A 187 -3.10 20.45 8.74
C LYS A 187 -3.95 21.39 7.91
N GLY A 188 -5.24 21.44 8.24
CA GLY A 188 -6.24 22.30 7.58
C GLY A 188 -6.66 21.85 6.17
N LYS A 189 -6.18 20.69 5.69
CA LYS A 189 -6.61 20.12 4.40
C LYS A 189 -7.95 19.37 4.48
N ASP A 190 -8.44 19.15 5.67
CA ASP A 190 -9.77 18.59 5.97
C ASP A 190 -10.90 19.64 5.84
N LYS A 191 -10.56 20.92 5.70
CA LYS A 191 -11.55 21.98 5.54
C LYS A 191 -12.21 21.89 4.17
N VAL A 192 -13.52 21.65 4.16
CA VAL A 192 -14.37 21.56 2.98
C VAL A 192 -15.53 22.52 3.12
N THR A 193 -15.76 23.36 2.12
CA THR A 193 -16.85 24.34 2.09
C THR A 193 -18.14 23.72 1.58
N ASP A 194 -19.29 24.32 1.96
CA ASP A 194 -20.61 23.88 1.47
C ASP A 194 -20.71 24.01 -0.06
N ALA A 195 -20.07 25.02 -0.67
CA ALA A 195 -20.01 25.16 -2.11
C ALA A 195 -19.28 23.98 -2.80
N GLN A 196 -18.18 23.49 -2.19
CA GLN A 196 -17.47 22.31 -2.70
C GLN A 196 -18.33 21.04 -2.57
N ILE A 197 -19.07 20.89 -1.47
CA ILE A 197 -19.98 19.77 -1.25
C ILE A 197 -21.09 19.78 -2.31
N ALA A 198 -21.74 20.93 -2.52
CA ALA A 198 -22.80 21.08 -3.52
C ALA A 198 -22.30 20.80 -4.94
N ALA A 199 -21.13 21.33 -5.31
CA ALA A 199 -20.49 21.07 -6.61
C ALA A 199 -20.20 19.57 -6.80
N PHE A 200 -19.66 18.89 -5.79
CA PHE A 200 -19.40 17.46 -5.83
C PHE A 200 -20.69 16.65 -5.99
N TYR A 201 -21.73 16.97 -5.21
CA TYR A 201 -23.03 16.30 -5.31
C TYR A 201 -23.63 16.47 -6.71
N ASN A 202 -23.67 17.70 -7.24
CA ASN A 202 -24.25 17.99 -8.55
C ASN A 202 -23.51 17.24 -9.67
N LYS A 203 -22.17 17.20 -9.61
CA LYS A 203 -21.34 16.48 -10.58
C LYS A 203 -21.50 14.96 -10.49
N ASN A 204 -21.88 14.44 -9.34
CA ASN A 204 -21.91 13.00 -9.04
C ASN A 204 -23.30 12.50 -8.63
N LYS A 205 -24.41 13.14 -9.06
CA LYS A 205 -25.77 12.79 -8.64
C LYS A 205 -26.09 11.31 -8.78
N ALA A 206 -25.66 10.67 -9.85
CA ALA A 206 -25.86 9.24 -10.09
C ALA A 206 -25.29 8.35 -8.99
N ARG A 207 -24.22 8.77 -8.29
CA ARG A 207 -23.61 8.01 -7.18
C ARG A 207 -24.47 8.02 -5.91
N PHE A 208 -25.39 8.95 -5.82
CA PHE A 208 -26.32 9.14 -4.70
C PHE A 208 -27.74 8.68 -5.04
N ALA A 209 -27.90 8.08 -6.23
CA ALA A 209 -29.13 7.46 -6.65
C ALA A 209 -29.09 5.95 -6.39
N GLN A 210 -30.20 5.43 -5.91
CA GLN A 210 -30.45 3.99 -5.92
C GLN A 210 -31.46 3.70 -7.04
N PRO A 211 -31.09 2.91 -8.04
CA PRO A 211 -32.02 2.56 -9.10
C PRO A 211 -33.21 1.74 -8.56
N GLU A 212 -34.33 1.74 -9.29
CA GLU A 212 -35.41 0.86 -9.00
C GLU A 212 -34.94 -0.60 -8.99
N ARG A 213 -35.35 -1.35 -7.97
CA ARG A 213 -35.09 -2.77 -7.85
C ARG A 213 -36.40 -3.52 -7.66
N ARG A 214 -36.46 -4.72 -8.22
CA ARG A 214 -37.63 -5.58 -8.14
C ARG A 214 -37.27 -6.93 -7.54
N ASP A 215 -38.05 -7.38 -6.57
CA ASP A 215 -37.93 -8.73 -6.06
C ASP A 215 -38.90 -9.59 -6.87
N LEU A 216 -38.40 -10.70 -7.37
CA LEU A 216 -39.14 -11.59 -8.26
C LEU A 216 -39.23 -12.99 -7.66
N ARG A 217 -40.24 -13.73 -8.20
CA ARG A 217 -40.19 -15.19 -8.27
C ARG A 217 -40.10 -15.59 -9.73
N ILE A 218 -39.21 -16.55 -10.06
CA ILE A 218 -38.95 -16.96 -11.44
C ILE A 218 -39.03 -18.49 -11.59
N VAL A 219 -39.45 -18.93 -12.76
CA VAL A 219 -39.31 -20.30 -13.25
C VAL A 219 -38.65 -20.20 -14.62
N LEU A 220 -37.47 -20.79 -14.77
CA LEU A 220 -36.73 -20.89 -16.04
C LEU A 220 -36.89 -22.32 -16.59
N THR A 221 -37.30 -22.46 -17.85
CA THR A 221 -37.37 -23.75 -18.53
C THR A 221 -36.64 -23.71 -19.88
N LYS A 222 -36.18 -24.87 -20.39
CA LYS A 222 -35.58 -24.94 -21.72
C LYS A 222 -36.63 -24.73 -22.83
N ASP A 223 -37.83 -25.28 -22.65
CA ASP A 223 -38.86 -25.35 -23.64
C ASP A 223 -40.03 -24.43 -23.32
N LYS A 224 -40.59 -23.79 -24.36
CA LYS A 224 -41.76 -22.92 -24.24
C LYS A 224 -42.96 -23.67 -23.66
N ALA A 225 -43.21 -24.89 -24.12
CA ALA A 225 -44.31 -25.73 -23.64
C ALA A 225 -44.25 -26.04 -22.14
N LYS A 226 -43.00 -26.26 -21.61
CA LYS A 226 -42.84 -26.44 -20.17
C LYS A 226 -43.06 -25.14 -19.39
N ALA A 227 -42.66 -23.99 -19.94
CA ALA A 227 -42.93 -22.69 -19.33
C ALA A 227 -44.44 -22.41 -19.28
N GLU A 228 -45.20 -22.73 -20.35
CA GLU A 228 -46.65 -22.60 -20.40
C GLU A 228 -47.35 -23.52 -19.38
N LYS A 229 -46.88 -24.77 -19.25
CA LYS A 229 -47.34 -25.69 -18.19
C LYS A 229 -47.10 -25.16 -16.79
N ALA A 230 -45.89 -24.60 -16.55
CA ALA A 230 -45.55 -23.99 -15.28
C ALA A 230 -46.45 -22.77 -14.98
N LYS A 231 -46.65 -21.90 -15.97
CA LYS A 231 -47.56 -20.74 -15.85
C LYS A 231 -49.01 -21.18 -15.51
N LYS A 232 -49.57 -22.11 -16.27
CA LYS A 232 -50.92 -22.67 -16.02
C LYS A 232 -51.04 -23.31 -14.63
N ALA A 233 -50.01 -23.99 -14.15
CA ALA A 233 -50.00 -24.58 -12.81
C ALA A 233 -50.09 -23.50 -11.71
N ILE A 234 -49.35 -22.38 -11.87
CA ILE A 234 -49.42 -21.25 -10.94
C ILE A 234 -50.83 -20.58 -11.02
N GLU A 235 -51.34 -20.32 -12.24
CA GLU A 235 -52.67 -19.76 -12.46
C GLU A 235 -53.79 -20.65 -11.88
N GLY A 236 -53.56 -21.97 -11.88
CA GLY A 236 -54.43 -22.98 -11.27
C GLY A 236 -54.29 -23.13 -9.76
N GLY A 237 -53.54 -22.22 -9.09
CA GLY A 237 -53.46 -22.16 -7.63
C GLY A 237 -52.30 -22.97 -7.00
N GLN A 238 -51.42 -23.62 -7.81
CA GLN A 238 -50.24 -24.25 -7.24
C GLN A 238 -49.28 -23.18 -6.73
N SER A 239 -48.61 -23.44 -5.59
CA SER A 239 -47.63 -22.49 -5.06
C SER A 239 -46.47 -22.28 -6.02
N PHE A 240 -46.02 -21.05 -6.15
CA PHE A 240 -44.90 -20.70 -7.01
C PHE A 240 -43.65 -21.52 -6.64
N GLU A 241 -43.42 -21.75 -5.35
CA GLU A 241 -42.32 -22.56 -4.83
C GLU A 241 -42.40 -24.02 -5.35
N SER A 242 -43.55 -24.65 -5.28
CA SER A 242 -43.74 -26.01 -5.77
C SER A 242 -43.47 -26.10 -7.27
N VAL A 243 -44.00 -25.13 -8.04
CA VAL A 243 -43.79 -25.07 -9.49
C VAL A 243 -42.32 -24.79 -9.84
N ALA A 244 -41.64 -23.89 -9.12
CA ALA A 244 -40.23 -23.64 -9.32
C ALA A 244 -39.39 -24.89 -9.04
N LYS A 245 -39.63 -25.59 -7.95
CA LYS A 245 -38.96 -26.85 -7.62
C LYS A 245 -39.16 -27.92 -8.70
N LYS A 246 -40.36 -27.98 -9.29
CA LYS A 246 -40.72 -29.00 -10.31
C LYS A 246 -40.17 -28.68 -11.69
N TYR A 247 -40.30 -27.44 -12.15
CA TYR A 247 -40.06 -27.07 -13.55
C TYR A 247 -38.78 -26.25 -13.80
N SER A 248 -38.28 -25.50 -12.80
CA SER A 248 -37.15 -24.60 -13.02
C SER A 248 -35.81 -25.34 -13.20
N ILE A 249 -35.06 -24.91 -14.19
CA ILE A 249 -33.66 -25.35 -14.42
C ILE A 249 -32.65 -24.40 -13.77
N ASP A 250 -33.03 -23.21 -13.32
CA ASP A 250 -32.16 -22.28 -12.60
C ASP A 250 -31.99 -22.75 -11.16
N GLN A 251 -30.87 -23.37 -10.88
CA GLN A 251 -30.60 -24.01 -9.59
C GLN A 251 -30.57 -23.01 -8.42
N ALA A 252 -30.09 -21.81 -8.66
CA ALA A 252 -29.93 -20.80 -7.61
C ALA A 252 -31.30 -20.33 -7.07
N SER A 253 -32.22 -19.94 -7.95
CA SER A 253 -33.57 -19.53 -7.54
C SER A 253 -34.43 -20.72 -7.15
N LYS A 254 -34.28 -21.88 -7.84
CA LYS A 254 -35.00 -23.12 -7.54
C LYS A 254 -34.81 -23.55 -6.08
N ALA A 255 -33.59 -23.52 -5.56
CA ALA A 255 -33.25 -23.85 -4.18
C ALA A 255 -33.94 -22.91 -3.17
N GLN A 256 -34.30 -21.70 -3.60
CA GLN A 256 -34.97 -20.68 -2.80
C GLN A 256 -36.49 -20.54 -3.16
N GLY A 257 -37.08 -21.56 -3.76
CA GLY A 257 -38.50 -21.54 -4.14
C GLY A 257 -38.81 -20.54 -5.27
N GLY A 258 -37.88 -20.32 -6.16
CA GLY A 258 -37.98 -19.38 -7.28
C GLY A 258 -37.64 -17.94 -6.96
N LYS A 259 -37.20 -17.58 -5.74
CA LYS A 259 -36.92 -16.21 -5.34
C LYS A 259 -35.69 -15.67 -6.06
N LEU A 260 -35.82 -14.45 -6.60
CA LEU A 260 -34.74 -13.66 -7.20
C LEU A 260 -34.85 -12.21 -6.70
N PRO A 261 -34.18 -11.84 -5.60
CA PRO A 261 -34.34 -10.54 -4.98
C PRO A 261 -33.48 -9.45 -5.65
N ALA A 262 -33.91 -8.22 -5.49
CA ALA A 262 -33.12 -6.99 -5.74
C ALA A 262 -32.65 -6.81 -7.20
N VAL A 263 -33.37 -7.31 -8.19
CA VAL A 263 -33.07 -7.15 -9.61
C VAL A 263 -33.15 -5.67 -9.99
N ALA A 264 -32.03 -5.08 -10.44
CA ALA A 264 -31.97 -3.73 -10.95
C ALA A 264 -32.10 -3.73 -12.47
N LYS A 265 -32.60 -2.61 -13.05
CA LYS A 265 -32.70 -2.43 -14.48
C LYS A 265 -31.35 -2.56 -15.18
N GLY A 266 -31.34 -3.34 -16.26
CA GLY A 266 -30.12 -3.62 -17.03
C GLY A 266 -29.25 -4.78 -16.51
N GLN A 267 -29.69 -5.49 -15.45
CA GLN A 267 -28.97 -6.65 -14.92
C GLN A 267 -29.37 -7.97 -15.62
N GLN A 268 -30.50 -7.99 -16.29
CA GLN A 268 -30.97 -9.18 -17.00
C GLN A 268 -30.85 -9.01 -18.51
N GLU A 269 -30.97 -10.11 -19.26
CA GLU A 269 -31.03 -10.04 -20.71
C GLU A 269 -32.18 -9.09 -21.15
N LYS A 270 -31.97 -8.31 -22.21
CA LYS A 270 -32.83 -7.21 -22.63
C LYS A 270 -34.32 -7.57 -22.68
N ALA A 271 -34.67 -8.74 -23.21
CA ALA A 271 -36.06 -9.17 -23.32
C ALA A 271 -36.66 -9.39 -21.93
N LEU A 272 -35.97 -10.06 -21.04
CA LEU A 272 -36.43 -10.32 -19.67
C LEU A 272 -36.45 -9.03 -18.85
N ASP A 273 -35.43 -8.19 -18.97
CA ASP A 273 -35.33 -6.89 -18.28
C ASP A 273 -36.54 -6.00 -18.64
N THR A 274 -36.83 -5.87 -19.95
CA THR A 274 -37.96 -5.11 -20.42
C THR A 274 -39.26 -5.64 -19.84
N ALA A 275 -39.48 -6.96 -19.86
CA ALA A 275 -40.70 -7.59 -19.32
C ALA A 275 -40.81 -7.40 -17.80
N ILE A 276 -39.70 -7.58 -17.06
CA ILE A 276 -39.67 -7.38 -15.60
C ILE A 276 -40.07 -5.96 -15.24
N PHE A 277 -39.50 -4.94 -15.90
CA PHE A 277 -39.76 -3.53 -15.55
C PHE A 277 -41.11 -2.99 -16.10
N ALA A 278 -41.77 -3.69 -17.04
CA ALA A 278 -43.12 -3.41 -17.48
C ALA A 278 -44.21 -4.07 -16.59
N ALA A 279 -43.87 -5.18 -15.93
CA ALA A 279 -44.86 -5.95 -15.16
C ALA A 279 -45.34 -5.21 -13.90
N LYS A 280 -46.62 -5.38 -13.55
CA LYS A 280 -47.18 -4.90 -12.27
C LYS A 280 -46.82 -5.88 -11.14
N LYS A 281 -46.78 -5.38 -9.89
CA LYS A 281 -46.65 -6.24 -8.71
C LYS A 281 -47.80 -7.26 -8.66
N GLY A 282 -47.48 -8.54 -8.42
CA GLY A 282 -48.42 -9.65 -8.37
C GLY A 282 -48.84 -10.18 -9.73
N GLN A 283 -48.38 -9.59 -10.83
CA GLN A 283 -48.70 -10.02 -12.18
C GLN A 283 -47.83 -11.18 -12.62
N LEU A 284 -48.42 -12.35 -12.87
CA LEU A 284 -47.71 -13.48 -13.49
C LEU A 284 -47.47 -13.19 -14.98
N THR A 285 -46.22 -13.14 -15.37
CA THR A 285 -45.78 -12.72 -16.71
C THR A 285 -44.98 -13.83 -17.37
N GLY A 286 -45.05 -13.91 -18.67
CA GLY A 286 -44.30 -14.89 -19.47
C GLY A 286 -45.21 -15.87 -20.22
N PRO A 287 -44.63 -16.81 -20.98
CA PRO A 287 -43.21 -17.10 -21.15
C PRO A 287 -42.43 -16.01 -21.90
N VAL A 288 -41.34 -15.54 -21.33
CA VAL A 288 -40.40 -14.61 -21.98
C VAL A 288 -39.20 -15.39 -22.49
N LYS A 289 -38.92 -15.32 -23.79
CA LYS A 289 -37.79 -16.01 -24.43
C LYS A 289 -36.46 -15.24 -24.16
N THR A 290 -35.45 -15.98 -23.75
CA THR A 290 -34.07 -15.51 -23.58
C THR A 290 -33.07 -16.52 -24.16
N GLN A 291 -31.79 -16.22 -24.17
CA GLN A 291 -30.76 -17.19 -24.54
C GLN A 291 -30.66 -18.39 -23.59
N PHE A 292 -31.11 -18.24 -22.33
CA PHE A 292 -31.09 -19.32 -21.34
C PHE A 292 -32.32 -20.23 -21.40
N GLY A 293 -33.40 -19.80 -22.07
CA GLY A 293 -34.66 -20.48 -22.17
C GLY A 293 -35.86 -19.55 -22.01
N TYR A 294 -36.91 -20.04 -21.40
CA TYR A 294 -38.18 -19.34 -21.23
C TYR A 294 -38.48 -19.08 -19.76
N TYR A 295 -38.65 -17.81 -19.42
CA TYR A 295 -38.96 -17.35 -18.08
C TYR A 295 -40.46 -17.14 -17.89
N VAL A 296 -40.97 -17.66 -16.77
CA VAL A 296 -42.23 -17.24 -16.18
C VAL A 296 -41.89 -16.60 -14.85
N PHE A 297 -42.39 -15.40 -14.59
CA PHE A 297 -42.05 -14.67 -13.38
C PHE A 297 -43.23 -13.86 -12.82
N GLU A 298 -43.14 -13.51 -11.55
CA GLU A 298 -43.99 -12.59 -10.83
C GLU A 298 -43.16 -11.57 -10.09
N VAL A 299 -43.53 -10.29 -10.16
CA VAL A 299 -42.93 -9.22 -9.36
C VAL A 299 -43.56 -9.20 -7.98
N THR A 300 -42.84 -9.61 -6.94
CA THR A 300 -43.37 -9.68 -5.57
C THR A 300 -43.22 -8.34 -4.83
N LYS A 301 -42.17 -7.55 -5.15
CA LYS A 301 -41.95 -6.23 -4.55
C LYS A 301 -41.28 -5.28 -5.54
N ILE A 302 -41.69 -4.01 -5.51
CA ILE A 302 -41.08 -2.93 -6.26
C ILE A 302 -40.44 -1.97 -5.23
N ASN A 303 -39.14 -1.90 -5.23
CA ASN A 303 -38.37 -0.91 -4.46
C ASN A 303 -38.08 0.26 -5.43
N LYS A 304 -38.83 1.35 -5.28
CA LYS A 304 -38.72 2.51 -6.18
C LYS A 304 -37.31 3.11 -6.15
N ALA A 305 -36.93 3.69 -7.26
CA ALA A 305 -35.71 4.49 -7.31
C ALA A 305 -35.72 5.61 -6.25
N THR A 306 -34.63 5.81 -5.58
CA THR A 306 -34.49 6.90 -4.60
C THR A 306 -33.23 7.71 -4.93
N GLN A 307 -33.31 9.02 -4.67
CA GLN A 307 -32.18 9.93 -4.77
C GLN A 307 -31.92 10.49 -3.38
N GLN A 308 -30.73 10.22 -2.83
CA GLN A 308 -30.31 10.93 -1.62
C GLN A 308 -30.27 12.44 -1.91
N THR A 309 -30.82 13.23 -1.01
CA THR A 309 -30.71 14.68 -1.08
C THR A 309 -29.27 15.13 -0.76
N LEU A 310 -28.95 16.37 -1.13
CA LEU A 310 -27.66 16.99 -0.76
C LEU A 310 -27.43 16.91 0.76
N ASP A 311 -28.44 17.20 1.56
CA ASP A 311 -28.33 17.18 3.04
C ASP A 311 -28.04 15.78 3.57
N GLN A 312 -28.71 14.76 3.03
CA GLN A 312 -28.46 13.36 3.40
C GLN A 312 -27.04 12.90 3.03
N ALA A 313 -26.51 13.40 1.90
CA ALA A 313 -25.17 13.05 1.41
C ALA A 313 -24.06 13.93 1.99
N LYS A 314 -24.38 15.07 2.59
CA LYS A 314 -23.44 16.14 3.01
C LYS A 314 -22.28 15.62 3.84
N ALA A 315 -22.55 14.84 4.87
CA ALA A 315 -21.52 14.31 5.78
C ALA A 315 -20.54 13.39 5.04
N THR A 316 -21.06 12.46 4.23
CA THR A 316 -20.24 11.53 3.43
C THR A 316 -19.40 12.25 2.39
N ILE A 317 -19.96 13.25 1.71
CA ILE A 317 -19.25 14.07 0.72
C ILE A 317 -18.13 14.85 1.41
N LYS A 318 -18.43 15.50 2.55
CA LYS A 318 -17.44 16.25 3.33
C LYS A 318 -16.25 15.37 3.70
N GLN A 319 -16.50 14.18 4.24
CA GLN A 319 -15.45 13.23 4.60
C GLN A 319 -14.64 12.77 3.37
N THR A 320 -15.30 12.49 2.26
CA THR A 320 -14.67 12.09 1.00
C THR A 320 -13.74 13.19 0.48
N LEU A 321 -14.22 14.43 0.41
CA LEU A 321 -13.44 15.57 -0.06
C LEU A 321 -12.28 15.91 0.88
N ALA A 322 -12.49 15.84 2.20
CA ALA A 322 -11.43 16.03 3.19
C ALA A 322 -10.30 15.01 3.01
N SER A 323 -10.65 13.73 2.89
CA SER A 323 -9.67 12.67 2.63
C SER A 323 -8.94 12.87 1.30
N GLN A 324 -9.64 13.25 0.23
CA GLN A 324 -9.03 13.56 -1.07
C GLN A 324 -8.06 14.75 -0.99
N ASN A 325 -8.41 15.81 -0.26
CA ASN A 325 -7.56 16.98 -0.08
C ASN A 325 -6.29 16.63 0.71
N GLN A 326 -6.41 15.83 1.77
CA GLN A 326 -5.27 15.34 2.54
C GLN A 326 -4.36 14.47 1.67
N GLN A 327 -4.94 13.53 0.90
CA GLN A 327 -4.17 12.68 0.00
C GLN A 327 -3.42 13.49 -1.06
N LYS A 328 -4.08 14.44 -1.74
CA LYS A 328 -3.43 15.34 -2.70
C LYS A 328 -2.28 16.15 -2.09
N ALA A 329 -2.45 16.61 -0.85
CA ALA A 329 -1.40 17.33 -0.15
C ALA A 329 -0.19 16.43 0.14
N LEU A 330 -0.43 15.18 0.56
CA LEU A 330 0.61 14.17 0.80
C LEU A 330 1.33 13.79 -0.50
N ASP A 331 0.60 13.53 -1.59
CA ASP A 331 1.19 13.16 -2.89
C ASP A 331 2.10 14.29 -3.41
N SER A 332 1.62 15.53 -3.34
CA SER A 332 2.39 16.71 -3.73
C SER A 332 3.62 16.89 -2.85
N PHE A 333 3.46 16.68 -1.55
CA PHE A 333 4.58 16.72 -0.61
C PHE A 333 5.61 15.65 -0.91
N VAL A 334 5.21 14.38 -1.06
CA VAL A 334 6.13 13.25 -1.35
C VAL A 334 6.93 13.52 -2.63
N LYS A 335 6.27 13.99 -3.69
CA LYS A 335 6.94 14.35 -4.95
C LYS A 335 7.99 15.45 -4.75
N SER A 336 7.65 16.53 -4.07
CA SER A 336 8.57 17.65 -3.80
C SER A 336 9.67 17.27 -2.80
N PHE A 337 9.35 16.48 -1.78
CA PHE A 337 10.26 15.92 -0.79
C PHE A 337 11.35 15.07 -1.46
N ARG A 338 10.96 14.06 -2.25
CA ARG A 338 11.92 13.20 -2.98
C ARG A 338 12.81 14.02 -3.92
N LYS A 339 12.25 14.94 -4.68
CA LYS A 339 13.02 15.80 -5.59
C LYS A 339 14.06 16.62 -4.83
N ARG A 340 13.67 17.25 -3.71
CA ARG A 340 14.53 18.09 -2.89
C ARG A 340 15.67 17.30 -2.24
N TRP A 341 15.35 16.20 -1.59
CA TRP A 341 16.33 15.41 -0.84
C TRP A 341 17.24 14.58 -1.74
N LYS A 342 16.73 14.07 -2.85
CA LYS A 342 17.59 13.44 -3.88
C LYS A 342 18.67 14.42 -4.39
N ALA A 343 18.33 15.68 -4.64
CA ALA A 343 19.27 16.68 -5.09
C ALA A 343 20.40 16.96 -4.07
N LYS A 344 20.17 16.64 -2.80
CA LYS A 344 21.11 16.82 -1.67
C LYS A 344 21.82 15.52 -1.27
N THR A 345 21.60 14.41 -1.97
CA THR A 345 22.16 13.09 -1.66
C THR A 345 23.26 12.75 -2.66
N GLU A 346 24.48 12.69 -2.21
CA GLU A 346 25.65 12.22 -2.98
C GLU A 346 26.03 10.82 -2.52
N CYS A 347 26.19 9.88 -3.45
CA CYS A 347 26.58 8.51 -3.13
C CYS A 347 27.92 8.17 -3.77
N ARG A 348 28.76 7.39 -3.05
CA ARG A 348 29.98 6.83 -3.62
C ARG A 348 29.61 5.82 -4.73
N ASP A 349 30.42 5.71 -5.75
CA ASP A 349 30.13 4.93 -6.97
C ASP A 349 29.60 3.52 -6.73
N ALA A 350 30.23 2.80 -5.79
CA ALA A 350 29.84 1.43 -5.45
C ALA A 350 28.46 1.32 -4.74
N TYR A 351 27.90 2.44 -4.26
CA TYR A 351 26.69 2.53 -3.43
C TYR A 351 25.56 3.36 -4.09
N ARG A 352 25.70 3.69 -5.39
CA ARG A 352 24.70 4.47 -6.11
C ARG A 352 23.38 3.73 -6.20
N THR A 353 22.31 4.42 -5.85
CA THR A 353 20.91 3.99 -6.01
C THR A 353 20.11 5.08 -6.71
N GLN A 354 18.83 4.82 -6.96
CA GLN A 354 17.93 5.82 -7.59
C GLN A 354 17.66 7.05 -6.72
N ASP A 355 17.93 6.98 -5.43
CA ASP A 355 17.78 8.11 -4.49
C ASP A 355 19.03 9.02 -4.41
N CYS A 356 20.12 8.68 -5.09
CA CYS A 356 21.30 9.52 -5.20
C CYS A 356 21.16 10.58 -6.32
N LYS A 357 21.73 11.76 -6.13
CA LYS A 357 21.83 12.80 -7.16
C LYS A 357 22.60 12.29 -8.38
N ASN A 358 23.69 11.55 -8.11
CA ASN A 358 24.52 10.89 -9.11
C ASN A 358 24.05 9.47 -9.44
N ALA A 359 22.72 9.21 -9.40
CA ALA A 359 22.13 7.93 -9.71
C ALA A 359 22.56 7.41 -11.09
N PRO A 360 22.71 6.09 -11.27
CA PRO A 360 22.91 5.52 -12.60
C PRO A 360 21.71 5.86 -13.50
N LYS A 361 21.97 6.11 -14.79
CA LYS A 361 20.90 6.27 -15.77
C LYS A 361 20.02 5.02 -15.70
N ALA A 362 18.70 5.22 -15.57
CA ALA A 362 17.77 4.10 -15.54
C ALA A 362 17.92 3.31 -16.85
N THR A 363 18.39 2.08 -16.74
CA THR A 363 18.27 1.13 -17.83
C THR A 363 16.77 0.78 -17.91
N PRO A 364 16.11 0.90 -19.07
CA PRO A 364 14.71 0.50 -19.16
C PRO A 364 14.63 -0.99 -18.79
N THR A 365 14.05 -1.26 -17.64
CA THR A 365 13.71 -2.62 -17.25
C THR A 365 12.66 -3.10 -18.24
N PRO A 366 12.85 -4.25 -18.94
CA PRO A 366 11.77 -4.82 -19.73
C PRO A 366 10.58 -4.97 -18.77
N THR A 367 9.46 -4.39 -19.16
CA THR A 367 8.21 -4.45 -18.42
C THR A 367 7.85 -5.93 -18.30
N ALA A 368 8.20 -6.54 -17.18
CA ALA A 368 7.64 -7.83 -16.82
C ALA A 368 6.13 -7.56 -16.65
N THR A 369 5.37 -8.05 -17.62
CA THR A 369 3.92 -8.12 -17.52
C THR A 369 3.62 -8.95 -16.28
N ALA A 370 3.35 -8.29 -15.17
CA ALA A 370 2.92 -8.97 -13.97
C ALA A 370 1.58 -9.64 -14.30
N PRO A 371 1.42 -10.94 -14.07
CA PRO A 371 0.11 -11.55 -14.14
C PRO A 371 -0.77 -10.83 -13.11
N ALA A 372 -1.92 -10.36 -13.57
CA ALA A 372 -2.92 -9.72 -12.71
C ALA A 372 -3.31 -10.71 -11.60
N THR A 373 -2.73 -10.54 -10.43
CA THR A 373 -3.16 -11.24 -9.22
C THR A 373 -4.52 -10.63 -8.87
N GLN A 374 -5.57 -11.34 -9.19
CA GLN A 374 -6.91 -11.07 -8.67
C GLN A 374 -6.84 -11.12 -7.15
N VAL A 375 -6.95 -9.95 -6.53
CA VAL A 375 -7.17 -9.85 -5.09
C VAL A 375 -8.59 -10.32 -4.84
N GLN A 376 -8.75 -11.57 -4.44
CA GLN A 376 -9.99 -12.09 -3.86
C GLN A 376 -10.22 -11.36 -2.53
N PRO A 377 -11.40 -10.79 -2.30
CA PRO A 377 -11.73 -10.24 -0.99
C PRO A 377 -11.82 -11.37 0.02
N THR A 378 -10.94 -11.35 1.01
CA THR A 378 -11.02 -12.22 2.19
C THR A 378 -12.32 -11.93 2.93
N ALA A 379 -13.17 -12.93 3.02
CA ALA A 379 -14.38 -12.91 3.83
C ALA A 379 -14.00 -12.67 5.30
N THR A 380 -14.57 -11.62 5.86
CA THR A 380 -14.50 -11.29 7.28
C THR A 380 -15.17 -12.41 8.08
N ALA A 381 -14.41 -13.13 8.87
CA ALA A 381 -14.93 -14.10 9.82
C ALA A 381 -15.67 -13.35 10.94
N THR A 382 -16.95 -13.61 11.08
CA THR A 382 -17.78 -13.17 12.20
C THR A 382 -17.37 -13.97 13.45
N PRO A 383 -17.16 -13.36 14.63
CA PRO A 383 -16.93 -14.10 15.84
C PRO A 383 -18.23 -14.77 16.29
N LYS A 384 -18.16 -16.08 16.57
CA LYS A 384 -19.22 -16.80 17.28
C LYS A 384 -19.18 -16.41 18.76
N ASN A 385 -20.32 -15.97 19.28
CA ASN A 385 -20.64 -16.06 20.70
C ASN A 385 -20.89 -17.52 21.10
#